data_3728fc2952a7cddf864060117cd869b5
#
_entry.id   3728fc2952a7cddf864060117cd869b5
#
_cell.length_a   1.000
_cell.length_b   1.000
_cell.length_c   1.000
_cell.angle_alpha   90.00
_cell.angle_beta   90.00
_cell.angle_gamma   90.00
#
_symmetry.space_group_name_H-M   'P 1'
#
loop_
_entity.id
_entity.type
_entity.pdbx_description
1 polymer ?
#
loop_
_entity_poly.entity_id
_entity_poly.type
_entity_poly.pdbx_seq_one_letter_code
_entity_poly.pdbx_strand_id
1 'polypeptide(L)'
;MLAYIKGELTMKQTEYIVIEVGGLGYKVFMSAIAIDQIGKIGDMVKVYTYYRVKEDDISIFGFNTFEELRMFELLISVSGVGAKTAVTMLGSIEPSAFAIAVIQNDISTLKQIPGIGLKSA
;
A
#
# COMPACT_ATOMS: atom_id res chain seq x y z
N MET A 1 14.88 9.04 -3.03
CA MET A 1 13.78 8.11 -2.73
C MET A 1 13.09 8.48 -1.43
N LEU A 2 11.78 8.40 -1.40
CA LEU A 2 10.99 8.74 -0.21
C LEU A 2 10.80 7.50 0.66
N ALA A 3 11.29 7.54 1.91
CA ALA A 3 11.09 6.45 2.85
C ALA A 3 9.76 6.56 3.58
N TYR A 4 9.36 7.80 3.89
CA TYR A 4 8.08 8.09 4.53
C TYR A 4 7.70 9.54 4.29
N ILE A 5 6.42 9.84 4.50
CA ILE A 5 5.91 11.21 4.48
C ILE A 5 5.18 11.44 5.79
N LYS A 6 5.50 12.55 6.44
CA LYS A 6 4.82 12.97 7.67
C LYS A 6 4.30 14.38 7.47
N GLY A 7 3.01 14.57 7.68
CA GLY A 7 2.38 15.86 7.50
C GLY A 7 0.92 15.85 7.87
N GLU A 8 0.23 16.92 7.51
CA GLU A 8 -1.19 17.07 7.81
C GLU A 8 -2.04 16.34 6.78
N LEU A 9 -2.99 15.52 7.25
CA LEU A 9 -3.96 14.86 6.38
C LEU A 9 -4.99 15.89 5.92
N THR A 10 -5.00 16.24 4.63
CA THR A 10 -5.88 17.28 4.10
C THR A 10 -7.02 16.72 3.25
N MET A 11 -6.91 15.49 2.76
CA MET A 11 -7.95 14.89 1.94
C MET A 11 -7.94 13.38 2.11
N LYS A 12 -9.14 12.76 2.13
CA LYS A 12 -9.31 11.31 2.13
C LYS A 12 -10.27 10.94 1.02
N GLN A 13 -9.83 10.10 0.11
CA GLN A 13 -10.64 9.53 -0.96
C GLN A 13 -10.72 8.01 -0.79
N THR A 14 -11.36 7.32 -1.72
CA THR A 14 -11.52 5.87 -1.63
C THR A 14 -10.24 5.09 -1.91
N GLU A 15 -9.33 5.67 -2.71
CA GLU A 15 -8.12 4.99 -3.14
C GLU A 15 -6.84 5.73 -2.79
N TYR A 16 -6.96 6.96 -2.30
CA TYR A 16 -5.78 7.77 -1.96
C TYR A 16 -6.12 8.81 -0.90
N ILE A 17 -5.06 9.33 -0.32
CA ILE A 17 -5.14 10.49 0.59
C ILE A 17 -4.22 11.58 0.05
N VAL A 18 -4.35 12.78 0.62
CA VAL A 18 -3.39 13.85 0.38
C VAL A 18 -2.80 14.28 1.73
N ILE A 19 -1.47 14.29 1.79
CA ILE A 19 -0.73 14.75 2.95
C ILE A 19 -0.02 16.04 2.57
N GLU A 20 -0.21 17.09 3.34
CA GLU A 20 0.44 18.37 3.09
C GLU A 20 1.69 18.52 3.94
N VAL A 21 2.80 18.85 3.28
CA VAL A 21 4.08 19.12 3.93
C VAL A 21 4.66 20.39 3.32
N GLY A 22 4.83 21.42 4.12
CA GLY A 22 5.45 22.67 3.66
C GLY A 22 4.73 23.34 2.49
N GLY A 23 3.43 23.23 2.44
CA GLY A 23 2.63 23.81 1.36
C GLY A 23 2.50 22.93 0.11
N LEU A 24 3.08 21.71 0.15
CA LEU A 24 2.96 20.75 -0.95
C LEU A 24 2.02 19.62 -0.54
N GLY A 25 1.04 19.32 -1.41
CA GLY A 25 0.14 18.21 -1.20
C GLY A 25 0.62 16.97 -1.95
N TYR A 26 0.93 15.91 -1.20
CA TYR A 26 1.35 14.63 -1.77
C TYR A 26 0.18 13.68 -1.87
N LYS A 27 -0.11 13.22 -3.08
CA LYS A 27 -1.15 12.21 -3.32
C LYS A 27 -0.55 10.83 -3.07
N VAL A 28 -1.11 10.11 -2.11
CA VAL A 28 -0.58 8.83 -1.66
C VAL A 28 -1.67 7.77 -1.82
N PHE A 29 -1.43 6.77 -2.65
CA PHE A 29 -2.36 5.66 -2.86
C PHE A 29 -2.27 4.68 -1.71
N MET A 30 -3.42 4.27 -1.18
CA MET A 30 -3.51 3.35 -0.05
C MET A 30 -4.74 2.46 -0.20
N SER A 31 -4.76 1.34 0.52
CA SER A 31 -5.96 0.51 0.56
C SER A 31 -7.08 1.23 1.33
N ALA A 32 -8.33 0.86 1.06
CA ALA A 32 -9.49 1.46 1.74
C ALA A 32 -9.41 1.27 3.24
N ILE A 33 -8.98 0.11 3.70
CA ILE A 33 -8.82 -0.18 5.14
C ILE A 33 -7.76 0.71 5.75
N ALA A 34 -6.62 0.88 5.08
CA ALA A 34 -5.56 1.74 5.57
C ALA A 34 -6.01 3.20 5.66
N ILE A 35 -6.79 3.66 4.69
CA ILE A 35 -7.34 5.02 4.68
C ILE A 35 -8.29 5.22 5.86
N ASP A 36 -9.13 4.22 6.15
CA ASP A 36 -10.01 4.30 7.31
C ASP A 36 -9.25 4.40 8.63
N GLN A 37 -8.11 3.76 8.71
CA GLN A 37 -7.32 3.68 9.95
C GLN A 37 -6.35 4.83 10.16
N ILE A 38 -6.08 5.61 9.12
CA ILE A 38 -5.00 6.60 9.19
C ILE A 38 -5.30 7.77 10.10
N GLY A 39 -6.58 8.09 10.32
CA GLY A 39 -6.99 9.22 11.13
C GLY A 39 -8.00 10.11 10.43
N LYS A 40 -8.18 11.31 10.96
CA LYS A 40 -9.16 12.28 10.46
C LYS A 40 -8.46 13.42 9.73
N ILE A 41 -9.19 14.09 8.86
CA ILE A 41 -8.69 15.29 8.19
C ILE A 41 -8.29 16.31 9.24
N GLY A 42 -7.09 16.85 9.10
CA GLY A 42 -6.48 17.76 10.07
C GLY A 42 -5.47 17.11 10.98
N ASP A 43 -5.47 15.78 11.08
CA ASP A 43 -4.50 15.06 11.93
C ASP A 43 -3.12 15.05 11.28
N MET A 44 -2.10 15.07 12.14
CA MET A 44 -0.73 14.79 11.69
C MET A 44 -0.57 13.30 11.53
N VAL A 45 -0.20 12.86 10.35
CA VAL A 45 -0.07 11.45 10.03
C VAL A 45 1.29 11.16 9.44
N LYS A 46 1.70 9.89 9.53
CA LYS A 46 2.95 9.42 8.93
C LYS A 46 2.64 8.15 8.17
N VAL A 47 3.06 8.10 6.91
CA VAL A 47 2.94 6.89 6.09
C VAL A 47 4.31 6.50 5.57
N TYR A 48 4.56 5.20 5.55
CA TYR A 48 5.75 4.65 4.92
C TYR A 48 5.46 4.51 3.44
N THR A 49 6.37 4.91 2.58
CA THR A 49 6.08 5.08 1.18
C THR A 49 6.89 4.17 0.27
N TYR A 50 6.27 3.79 -0.83
CA TYR A 50 6.92 3.17 -1.97
C TYR A 50 6.78 4.14 -3.14
N TYR A 51 7.90 4.66 -3.63
CA TYR A 51 7.94 5.65 -4.70
C TYR A 51 8.16 4.93 -6.02
N ARG A 52 7.13 4.91 -6.85
CA ARG A 52 7.16 4.21 -8.13
C ARG A 52 7.31 5.18 -9.26
N VAL A 53 8.41 5.06 -9.99
CA VAL A 53 8.70 5.90 -11.15
C VAL A 53 8.61 5.04 -12.40
N LYS A 54 7.74 5.43 -13.31
CA LYS A 54 7.64 4.85 -14.65
C LYS A 54 7.98 5.93 -15.67
N GLU A 55 8.15 5.53 -16.92
CA GLU A 55 8.45 6.45 -18.00
C GLU A 55 7.41 7.57 -18.12
N ASP A 56 6.13 7.22 -17.96
CA ASP A 56 5.00 8.12 -18.17
C ASP A 56 4.22 8.43 -16.89
N ASP A 57 4.67 7.97 -15.72
CA ASP A 57 3.92 8.14 -14.50
C ASP A 57 4.82 8.06 -13.26
N ILE A 58 4.44 8.81 -12.24
CA ILE A 58 5.07 8.78 -10.92
C ILE A 58 3.96 8.59 -9.91
N SER A 59 4.07 7.57 -9.05
CA SER A 59 3.06 7.27 -8.04
C SER A 59 3.71 7.02 -6.68
N ILE A 60 3.03 7.43 -5.63
CA ILE A 60 3.45 7.17 -4.26
C ILE A 60 2.40 6.24 -3.63
N PHE A 61 2.84 5.11 -3.10
CA PHE A 61 1.99 4.20 -2.35
C PHE A 61 2.35 4.30 -0.88
N GLY A 62 1.35 4.36 0.00
CA GLY A 62 1.57 4.57 1.42
C GLY A 62 1.03 3.45 2.28
N PHE A 63 1.66 3.26 3.43
CA PHE A 63 1.34 2.20 4.38
C PHE A 63 1.43 2.75 5.79
N ASN A 64 0.50 2.36 6.65
CA ASN A 64 0.46 2.85 8.02
C ASN A 64 1.61 2.29 8.87
N THR A 65 2.14 1.14 8.50
CA THR A 65 3.25 0.51 9.22
C THR A 65 4.36 0.12 8.26
N PHE A 66 5.57 0.03 8.79
CA PHE A 66 6.72 -0.43 8.02
C PHE A 66 6.54 -1.89 7.59
N GLU A 67 5.89 -2.69 8.42
CA GLU A 67 5.60 -4.08 8.13
C GLU A 67 4.72 -4.22 6.88
N GLU A 68 3.69 -3.38 6.75
CA GLU A 68 2.84 -3.38 5.56
C GLU A 68 3.62 -3.01 4.31
N LEU A 69 4.54 -2.05 4.40
CA LEU A 69 5.40 -1.71 3.28
C LEU A 69 6.26 -2.92 2.85
N ARG A 70 6.82 -3.65 3.82
CA ARG A 70 7.61 -4.84 3.53
C ARG A 70 6.77 -5.92 2.85
N MET A 71 5.53 -6.11 3.29
CA MET A 71 4.61 -7.04 2.64
C MET A 71 4.31 -6.63 1.21
N PHE A 72 4.09 -5.34 1.00
CA PHE A 72 3.88 -4.79 -0.34
C PHE A 72 5.07 -5.09 -1.26
N GLU A 73 6.28 -4.85 -0.77
CA GLU A 73 7.49 -5.10 -1.55
C GLU A 73 7.63 -6.58 -1.93
N LEU A 74 7.28 -7.47 -1.01
CA LEU A 74 7.27 -8.90 -1.30
C LEU A 74 6.23 -9.25 -2.37
N LEU A 75 5.03 -8.66 -2.27
CA LEU A 75 3.96 -8.91 -3.25
C LEU A 75 4.35 -8.48 -4.66
N ILE A 76 4.92 -7.31 -4.81
CA ILE A 76 5.29 -6.82 -6.15
C ILE A 76 6.48 -7.58 -6.74
N SER A 77 7.21 -8.32 -5.93
CA SER A 77 8.28 -9.18 -6.43
C SER A 77 7.73 -10.44 -7.10
N VAL A 78 6.45 -10.76 -6.88
CA VAL A 78 5.79 -11.91 -7.51
C VAL A 78 5.40 -11.55 -8.95
N SER A 79 5.72 -12.42 -9.90
CA SER A 79 5.39 -12.19 -11.31
C SER A 79 3.88 -12.02 -11.49
N GLY A 80 3.49 -10.98 -12.21
CA GLY A 80 2.08 -10.69 -12.50
C GLY A 80 1.37 -9.86 -11.45
N VAL A 81 2.03 -9.52 -10.34
CA VAL A 81 1.42 -8.69 -9.29
C VAL A 81 1.91 -7.25 -9.46
N GLY A 82 1.01 -6.36 -9.86
CA GLY A 82 1.30 -4.94 -9.95
C GLY A 82 1.06 -4.22 -8.63
N ALA A 83 1.45 -2.94 -8.57
CA ALA A 83 1.36 -2.15 -7.36
C ALA A 83 -0.08 -1.99 -6.86
N LYS A 84 -1.03 -1.69 -7.73
CA LYS A 84 -2.44 -1.54 -7.32
C LYS A 84 -3.03 -2.85 -6.82
N THR A 85 -2.68 -3.96 -7.46
CA THR A 85 -3.09 -5.29 -7.02
C THR A 85 -2.54 -5.58 -5.62
N ALA A 86 -1.26 -5.27 -5.40
CA ALA A 86 -0.61 -5.48 -4.10
C ALA A 86 -1.29 -4.68 -2.99
N VAL A 87 -1.66 -3.42 -3.26
CA VAL A 87 -2.37 -2.59 -2.29
C VAL A 87 -3.72 -3.20 -1.94
N THR A 88 -4.46 -3.68 -2.94
CA THR A 88 -5.74 -4.35 -2.73
C THR A 88 -5.59 -5.61 -1.88
N MET A 89 -4.55 -6.38 -2.14
CA MET A 89 -4.26 -7.60 -1.37
C MET A 89 -4.01 -7.29 0.10
N LEU A 90 -3.26 -6.24 0.38
CA LEU A 90 -2.98 -5.83 1.76
C LEU A 90 -4.24 -5.38 2.50
N GLY A 91 -5.25 -4.92 1.78
CA GLY A 91 -6.54 -4.58 2.37
C GLY A 91 -7.41 -5.79 2.67
N SER A 92 -7.03 -6.98 2.21
CA SER A 92 -7.83 -8.21 2.33
C SER A 92 -7.24 -9.23 3.29
N ILE A 93 -6.00 -9.08 3.72
CA ILE A 93 -5.31 -10.06 4.55
C ILE A 93 -4.40 -9.35 5.56
N GLU A 94 -4.34 -9.89 6.78
CA GLU A 94 -3.45 -9.33 7.79
C GLU A 94 -1.99 -9.60 7.43
N PRO A 95 -1.07 -8.64 7.73
CA PRO A 95 0.34 -8.81 7.40
C PRO A 95 0.97 -10.08 7.96
N SER A 96 0.63 -10.45 9.19
CA SER A 96 1.19 -11.66 9.81
C SER A 96 0.75 -12.92 9.07
N ALA A 97 -0.54 -13.01 8.71
CA ALA A 97 -1.05 -14.15 7.96
C ALA A 97 -0.43 -14.20 6.55
N PHE A 98 -0.25 -13.04 5.93
CA PHE A 98 0.38 -12.96 4.62
C PHE A 98 1.84 -13.42 4.68
N ALA A 99 2.58 -13.01 5.70
CA ALA A 99 3.98 -13.41 5.87
C ALA A 99 4.11 -14.93 6.02
N ILE A 100 3.21 -15.54 6.77
CA ILE A 100 3.20 -17.01 6.93
C ILE A 100 2.90 -17.67 5.59
N ALA A 101 1.92 -17.17 4.84
CA ALA A 101 1.57 -17.74 3.54
C ALA A 101 2.75 -17.65 2.57
N VAL A 102 3.49 -16.55 2.55
CA VAL A 102 4.66 -16.39 1.70
C VAL A 102 5.78 -17.35 2.11
N ILE A 103 6.05 -17.46 3.41
CA ILE A 103 7.09 -18.35 3.91
C ILE A 103 6.77 -19.82 3.61
N GLN A 104 5.50 -20.18 3.75
CA GLN A 104 5.04 -21.56 3.49
C GLN A 104 4.72 -21.81 2.03
N ASN A 105 4.83 -20.76 1.19
CA ASN A 105 4.47 -20.82 -0.22
C ASN A 105 3.04 -21.30 -0.41
N ASP A 106 2.11 -20.74 0.37
CA ASP A 106 0.70 -21.13 0.37
C ASP A 106 -0.05 -20.45 -0.77
N ILE A 107 -0.04 -21.09 -1.91
CA ILE A 107 -0.69 -20.59 -3.12
C ILE A 107 -2.19 -20.47 -2.94
N SER A 108 -2.82 -21.38 -2.20
CA SER A 108 -4.27 -21.34 -1.96
C SER A 108 -4.70 -20.06 -1.26
N THR A 109 -3.96 -19.67 -0.22
CA THR A 109 -4.25 -18.43 0.49
C THR A 109 -4.10 -17.22 -0.44
N LEU A 110 -3.03 -17.19 -1.23
CA LEU A 110 -2.80 -16.09 -2.17
C LEU A 110 -3.88 -16.00 -3.24
N LYS A 111 -4.38 -17.12 -3.72
CA LYS A 111 -5.44 -17.16 -4.75
C LYS A 111 -6.79 -16.65 -4.25
N GLN A 112 -7.03 -16.67 -2.95
CA GLN A 112 -8.27 -16.17 -2.37
C GLN A 112 -8.31 -14.65 -2.30
N ILE A 113 -7.21 -13.98 -2.54
CA ILE A 113 -7.11 -12.53 -2.47
C ILE A 113 -7.59 -11.92 -3.79
N PRO A 114 -8.53 -10.95 -3.75
CA PRO A 114 -8.99 -10.29 -4.98
C PRO A 114 -7.83 -9.66 -5.74
N GLY A 115 -7.84 -9.77 -7.05
CA GLY A 115 -6.82 -9.20 -7.92
C GLY A 115 -5.70 -10.14 -8.29
N ILE A 116 -5.57 -11.30 -7.64
CA ILE A 116 -4.61 -12.33 -8.02
C ILE A 116 -5.32 -13.39 -8.85
N GLY A 117 -4.89 -13.55 -10.11
CA GLY A 117 -5.35 -14.62 -10.95
C GLY A 117 -4.47 -15.85 -10.80
N LEU A 118 -4.85 -16.93 -11.51
CA LEU A 118 -4.08 -18.18 -11.50
C LEU A 118 -2.65 -17.99 -11.96
N LYS A 119 -2.40 -17.03 -12.86
CA LYS A 119 -1.06 -16.77 -13.39
C LYS A 119 -0.15 -16.11 -12.37
N SER A 120 -0.71 -15.46 -11.35
CA SER A 120 0.06 -14.74 -10.34
C SER A 120 0.41 -15.63 -9.15
N ALA A 121 -0.21 -16.76 -9.05
CA ALA A 121 0.05 -17.73 -7.99
C ALA A 121 1.06 -18.77 -8.44
#